data_c28ef125be1e199c20fce471f84dd4d0
#
_entry.id   c28ef125be1e199c20fce471f84dd4d0
#
_cell.length_a   1.000
_cell.length_b   1.000
_cell.length_c   1.000
_cell.angle_alpha   90.00
_cell.angle_beta   90.00
_cell.angle_gamma   90.00
#
_symmetry.space_group_name_H-M   'P 1'
#
loop_
_entity.id
_entity.type
_entity.pdbx_description
1 polymer ?
#
loop_
_entity_poly.entity_id
_entity_poly.type
_entity_poly.pdbx_seq_one_letter_code
_entity_poly.pdbx_strand_id
1 'polypeptide(L)'
;KKGGKMLICLPYDLKDIYPFWCRNYGNIKFDDLLTLGYEEFSLKLNSIPKNEPLYDIIKSRAINLESIKDKDQRKYWRELKETNRIPDIYISTEAIRNELKNEVGKVKVD
;
A
#
# COMPACT_ATOMS: atom_id res chain seq x y z
N LYS A 1 -10.22 -6.84 12.10
CA LYS A 1 -10.29 -6.07 12.30
C LYS A 1 -10.80 -5.38 11.38
N LYS A 2 -11.36 -5.45 11.50
CA LYS A 2 -12.01 -4.90 10.77
C LYS A 2 -11.57 -3.78 10.29
N GLY A 3 -11.77 -3.49 9.25
CA GLY A 3 -11.51 -2.23 8.73
C GLY A 3 -10.10 -1.77 8.83
N GLY A 4 -9.16 -2.62 8.59
CA GLY A 4 -7.79 -2.16 8.56
C GLY A 4 -7.64 -1.07 7.52
N LYS A 5 -6.70 -0.16 7.76
CA LYS A 5 -6.43 0.89 6.80
C LYS A 5 -5.86 0.31 5.52
N MET A 6 -6.21 0.92 4.40
CA MET A 6 -5.56 0.58 3.15
C MET A 6 -4.17 1.21 3.14
N LEU A 7 -3.15 0.38 3.13
CA LEU A 7 -1.78 0.86 3.15
C LEU A 7 -1.16 0.94 1.76
N ILE A 8 -1.69 0.19 0.82
CA ILE A 8 -1.20 0.18 -0.54
C ILE A 8 -2.38 0.11 -1.49
N CYS A 9 -2.35 0.92 -2.52
CA CYS A 9 -3.34 0.89 -3.58
C CYS A 9 -2.58 0.74 -4.89
N LEU A 10 -2.64 -0.45 -5.49
CA LEU A 10 -1.82 -0.74 -6.66
C LEU A 10 -1.96 0.28 -7.77
N PRO A 11 -3.18 0.67 -8.17
CA PRO A 11 -3.27 1.64 -9.26
C PRO A 11 -2.58 2.97 -8.95
N TYR A 12 -2.61 3.37 -7.69
CA TYR A 12 -2.01 4.64 -7.31
C TYR A 12 -0.53 4.52 -7.00
N ASP A 13 -0.12 3.42 -6.38
CA ASP A 13 1.23 3.26 -5.87
C ASP A 13 2.19 2.57 -6.82
N LEU A 14 1.72 2.10 -7.96
CA LEU A 14 2.58 1.36 -8.85
C LEU A 14 3.78 2.18 -9.32
N LYS A 15 3.61 3.49 -9.41
CA LYS A 15 4.70 4.38 -9.80
C LYS A 15 5.86 4.33 -8.81
N ASP A 16 5.59 3.96 -7.57
CA ASP A 16 6.63 3.83 -6.54
C ASP A 16 7.05 2.38 -6.35
N ILE A 17 6.12 1.46 -6.54
CA ILE A 17 6.41 0.04 -6.34
C ILE A 17 7.31 -0.50 -7.43
N TYR A 18 7.06 -0.11 -8.67
CA TYR A 18 7.85 -0.64 -9.78
C TYR A 18 9.33 -0.27 -9.67
N PRO A 19 9.69 1.00 -9.43
CA PRO A 19 11.11 1.32 -9.26
C PRO A 19 11.73 0.63 -8.06
N PHE A 20 10.99 0.51 -6.96
CA PHE A 20 11.45 -0.22 -5.79
C PHE A 20 11.78 -1.67 -6.15
N TRP A 21 10.90 -2.30 -6.89
CA TRP A 21 11.10 -3.69 -7.29
C TRP A 21 12.36 -3.86 -8.11
N CYS A 22 12.55 -2.98 -9.08
CA CYS A 22 13.72 -3.06 -9.95
C CYS A 22 15.01 -2.84 -9.17
N ARG A 23 15.00 -1.93 -8.21
CA ARG A 23 16.19 -1.66 -7.43
C ARG A 23 16.57 -2.82 -6.51
N ASN A 24 15.59 -3.53 -6.00
CA ASN A 24 15.84 -4.53 -4.96
C ASN A 24 15.78 -5.96 -5.43
N TYR A 25 15.07 -6.24 -6.49
CA TYR A 25 14.88 -7.63 -6.93
C TYR A 25 15.26 -7.84 -8.39
N GLY A 26 15.83 -6.81 -9.01
CA GLY A 26 16.26 -6.94 -10.40
C GLY A 26 15.19 -6.46 -11.36
N ASN A 27 15.64 -6.15 -12.55
CA ASN A 27 14.74 -5.63 -13.58
C ASN A 27 13.69 -6.66 -13.94
N ILE A 28 12.45 -6.19 -14.01
CA ILE A 28 11.34 -7.04 -14.37
C ILE A 28 10.47 -6.21 -15.30
N LYS A 29 9.85 -6.87 -16.28
CA LYS A 29 8.94 -6.15 -17.14
C LYS A 29 7.69 -5.77 -16.36
N PHE A 30 7.14 -4.61 -16.72
CA PHE A 30 5.96 -4.11 -16.03
C PHE A 30 4.84 -5.16 -16.03
N ASP A 31 4.58 -5.77 -17.17
CA ASP A 31 3.52 -6.78 -17.26
C ASP A 31 3.81 -7.98 -16.37
N ASP A 32 5.08 -8.36 -16.27
CA ASP A 32 5.45 -9.50 -15.43
C ASP A 32 5.21 -9.19 -13.97
N LEU A 33 5.47 -7.94 -13.56
CA LEU A 33 5.21 -7.54 -12.18
C LEU A 33 3.73 -7.66 -11.87
N LEU A 34 2.88 -7.25 -12.80
CA LEU A 34 1.44 -7.27 -12.59
C LEU A 34 0.87 -8.68 -12.50
N THR A 35 1.61 -9.66 -13.00
CA THR A 35 1.12 -11.04 -13.00
C THR A 35 1.77 -11.93 -11.94
N LEU A 36 2.55 -11.33 -11.05
CA LEU A 36 3.13 -12.09 -9.94
C LEU A 36 2.03 -12.63 -9.04
N GLY A 37 2.29 -13.81 -8.49
CA GLY A 37 1.36 -14.36 -7.52
C GLY A 37 1.28 -13.51 -6.27
N TYR A 38 0.14 -13.56 -5.62
CA TYR A 38 -0.10 -12.73 -4.44
C TYR A 38 0.92 -13.01 -3.34
N GLU A 39 1.25 -14.27 -3.13
CA GLU A 39 2.17 -14.62 -2.05
C GLU A 39 3.56 -14.06 -2.28
N GLU A 40 4.07 -14.19 -3.50
CA GLU A 40 5.39 -13.67 -3.81
C GLU A 40 5.40 -12.14 -3.71
N PHE A 41 4.37 -11.50 -4.23
CA PHE A 41 4.25 -10.06 -4.19
C PHE A 41 4.22 -9.57 -2.74
N SER A 42 3.39 -10.20 -1.92
CA SER A 42 3.25 -9.81 -0.52
C SER A 42 4.55 -9.99 0.26
N LEU A 43 5.21 -11.12 0.06
CA LEU A 43 6.44 -11.38 0.78
C LEU A 43 7.50 -10.33 0.48
N LYS A 44 7.62 -9.95 -0.78
CA LYS A 44 8.63 -8.99 -1.16
C LYS A 44 8.28 -7.59 -0.69
N LEU A 45 7.01 -7.24 -0.68
CA LEU A 45 6.60 -5.95 -0.15
C LEU A 45 6.79 -5.87 1.35
N ASN A 46 6.62 -6.99 2.06
CA ASN A 46 6.81 -6.99 3.50
C ASN A 46 8.27 -6.92 3.90
N SER A 47 9.18 -7.05 2.95
CA SER A 47 10.61 -7.02 3.23
C SER A 47 11.27 -5.72 2.76
N ILE A 48 10.51 -4.64 2.70
CA ILE A 48 11.03 -3.37 2.20
C ILE A 48 12.12 -2.84 3.14
N PRO A 49 13.32 -2.55 2.59
CA PRO A 49 14.37 -1.95 3.42
C PRO A 49 13.98 -0.56 3.90
N LYS A 50 14.46 -0.21 5.09
CA LYS A 50 14.10 1.07 5.68
C LYS A 50 14.59 2.28 4.90
N ASN A 51 15.60 2.10 4.08
CA ASN A 51 16.14 3.21 3.29
C ASN A 51 15.43 3.39 1.96
N GLU A 52 14.40 2.61 1.69
CA GLU A 52 13.62 2.79 0.46
C GLU A 52 12.55 3.84 0.65
N PRO A 53 12.34 4.71 -0.34
CA PRO A 53 11.25 5.70 -0.25
C PRO A 53 9.89 5.07 -0.02
N LEU A 54 9.66 3.89 -0.62
CA LEU A 54 8.38 3.21 -0.45
C LEU A 54 8.14 2.84 1.01
N TYR A 55 9.20 2.55 1.75
CA TYR A 55 9.06 2.25 3.18
C TYR A 55 8.42 3.41 3.91
N ASP A 56 8.91 4.63 3.68
CA ASP A 56 8.37 5.80 4.35
C ASP A 56 6.95 6.10 3.92
N ILE A 57 6.63 5.85 2.66
CA ILE A 57 5.27 6.07 2.18
C ILE A 57 4.30 5.16 2.93
N ILE A 58 4.62 3.89 3.02
CA ILE A 58 3.74 2.94 3.70
C ILE A 58 3.69 3.24 5.20
N LYS A 59 4.83 3.52 5.80
CA LYS A 59 4.88 3.82 7.23
C LYS A 59 4.05 5.05 7.56
N SER A 60 4.11 6.07 6.72
CA SER A 60 3.36 7.30 6.99
C SER A 60 1.85 7.03 6.99
N ARG A 61 1.39 6.09 6.19
CA ARG A 61 -0.03 5.76 6.16
C ARG A 61 -0.46 4.95 7.39
N ALA A 62 0.46 4.15 7.91
CA ALA A 62 0.14 3.24 9.01
C ALA A 62 0.32 3.86 10.39
N ILE A 63 1.19 4.85 10.51
CA ILE A 63 1.59 5.36 11.81
C ILE A 63 0.44 6.02 12.54
N ASN A 64 0.38 5.79 13.85
CA ASN A 64 -0.60 6.42 14.72
C ASN A 64 0.03 7.69 15.29
N LEU A 65 -0.45 8.84 14.86
CA LEU A 65 0.13 10.11 15.28
C LEU A 65 0.04 10.32 16.78
N GLU A 66 -0.99 9.78 17.40
CA GLU A 66 -1.18 9.97 18.84
C GLU A 66 -0.11 9.25 19.65
N SER A 67 0.53 8.25 19.07
CA SER A 67 1.58 7.52 19.78
C SER A 67 2.90 8.25 19.77
N ILE A 68 3.03 9.31 18.98
CA ILE A 68 4.27 10.07 18.87
C ILE A 68 4.24 11.19 19.90
N LYS A 69 5.20 11.14 20.83
CA LYS A 69 5.20 12.12 21.92
C LYS A 69 5.92 13.41 21.56
N ASP A 70 6.95 13.32 20.72
CA ASP A 70 7.70 14.50 20.32
C ASP A 70 6.89 15.33 19.32
N LYS A 71 6.73 16.62 19.62
CA LYS A 71 5.93 17.49 18.79
C LYS A 71 6.47 17.62 17.37
N ASP A 72 7.77 17.76 17.25
CA ASP A 72 8.38 17.93 15.93
C ASP A 72 8.23 16.67 15.08
N GLN A 73 8.42 15.52 15.71
CA GLN A 73 8.24 14.26 15.02
C GLN A 73 6.78 14.05 14.62
N ARG A 74 5.86 14.42 15.50
CA ARG A 74 4.44 14.29 15.18
C ARG A 74 4.07 15.17 13.99
N LYS A 75 4.60 16.38 13.95
CA LYS A 75 4.34 17.28 12.83
C LYS A 75 4.91 16.71 11.54
N TYR A 76 6.13 16.19 11.61
CA TYR A 76 6.79 15.60 10.45
C TYR A 76 5.94 14.46 9.86
N TRP A 77 5.50 13.55 10.72
CA TRP A 77 4.73 12.41 10.25
C TRP A 77 3.31 12.79 9.82
N ARG A 78 2.76 13.84 10.41
CA ARG A 78 1.46 14.34 9.98
C ARG A 78 1.54 14.87 8.56
N GLU A 79 2.58 15.61 8.26
CA GLU A 79 2.76 16.15 6.92
C GLU A 79 3.01 15.04 5.90
N LEU A 80 3.82 14.05 6.28
CA LEU A 80 4.05 12.91 5.41
C LEU A 80 2.76 12.11 5.18
N LYS A 81 1.98 11.96 6.21
CA LYS A 81 0.71 11.23 6.12
C LYS A 81 -0.23 11.92 5.12
N GLU A 82 -0.28 13.23 5.17
CA GLU A 82 -1.09 13.98 4.22
C GLU A 82 -0.54 13.88 2.80
N THR A 83 0.76 14.03 2.67
CA THR A 83 1.40 13.97 1.36
C THR A 83 1.22 12.61 0.70
N ASN A 84 1.30 11.55 1.48
CA ASN A 84 1.26 10.19 0.95
C ASN A 84 -0.12 9.56 1.01
N ARG A 85 -1.12 10.31 1.40
CA ARG A 85 -2.46 9.79 1.52
C ARG A 85 -2.97 9.29 0.16
N ILE A 86 -3.60 8.15 0.18
CA ILE A 86 -4.21 7.61 -1.03
C ILE A 86 -5.45 8.47 -1.34
N PRO A 87 -5.54 9.02 -2.56
CA PRO A 87 -6.68 9.88 -2.88
C PRO A 87 -8.01 9.15 -2.71
N ASP A 88 -9.02 9.90 -2.32
CA ASP A 88 -10.32 9.33 -2.01
C ASP A 88 -10.92 8.55 -3.17
N ILE A 89 -10.68 9.02 -4.38
CA ILE A 89 -11.27 8.33 -5.54
C ILE A 89 -10.76 6.90 -5.66
N TYR A 90 -9.50 6.67 -5.28
CA TYR A 90 -8.95 5.31 -5.31
C TYR A 90 -9.52 4.46 -4.19
N ILE A 91 -9.73 5.07 -3.05
CA ILE A 91 -10.28 4.35 -1.90
C ILE A 91 -11.70 3.90 -2.19
N SER A 92 -12.52 4.81 -2.71
CA SER A 92 -13.91 4.50 -3.04
C SER A 92 -14.01 3.41 -4.09
N THR A 93 -13.18 3.53 -5.13
CA THR A 93 -13.19 2.53 -6.19
C THR A 93 -12.80 1.16 -5.66
N GLU A 94 -11.79 1.14 -4.82
CA GLU A 94 -11.32 -0.13 -4.26
C GLU A 94 -12.36 -0.74 -3.35
N ALA A 95 -13.04 0.08 -2.56
CA ALA A 95 -14.08 -0.42 -1.68
C ALA A 95 -15.22 -1.04 -2.47
N ILE A 96 -15.62 -0.38 -3.55
CA ILE A 96 -16.68 -0.92 -4.40
C ILE A 96 -16.24 -2.23 -5.02
N ARG A 97 -15.01 -2.27 -5.50
CA ARG A 97 -14.49 -3.47 -6.12
C ARG A 97 -14.45 -4.63 -5.13
N ASN A 98 -14.05 -4.35 -3.89
CA ASN A 98 -14.00 -5.38 -2.87
C ASN A 98 -15.40 -5.90 -2.52
N GLU A 99 -16.36 -5.00 -2.47
CA GLU A 99 -17.74 -5.42 -2.23
C GLU A 99 -18.24 -6.36 -3.32
N LEU A 100 -17.94 -6.00 -4.56
CA LEU A 100 -18.34 -6.85 -5.68
C LEU A 100 -17.69 -8.22 -5.61
N LYS A 101 -16.41 -8.24 -5.22
CA LYS A 101 -15.72 -9.51 -5.07
C LYS A 101 -16.37 -10.38 -4.00
N ASN A 102 -16.74 -9.75 -2.89
CA ASN A 102 -17.36 -10.48 -1.81
C ASN A 102 -18.71 -11.04 -2.24
N GLU A 103 -19.47 -10.26 -3.00
CA GLU A 103 -20.76 -10.74 -3.50
C GLU A 103 -20.58 -11.94 -4.42
N VAL A 104 -19.65 -11.81 -5.35
CA VAL A 104 -19.38 -12.91 -6.27
C VAL A 104 -18.90 -14.13 -5.52
N GLY A 105 -18.04 -13.93 -4.54
CA GLY A 105 -17.55 -15.03 -3.74
C GLY A 105 -18.66 -15.75 -3.02
N LYS A 106 -19.60 -14.99 -2.47
CA LYS A 106 -20.73 -15.58 -1.77
C LYS A 106 -21.57 -16.43 -2.71
N VAL A 107 -21.81 -15.92 -3.89
CA VAL A 107 -22.59 -16.64 -4.88
C VAL A 107 -21.91 -17.94 -5.25
N LYS A 108 -20.58 -17.87 -5.43
CA LYS A 108 -19.85 -19.07 -5.80
C LYS A 108 -19.86 -20.12 -4.72
N VAL A 109 -19.73 -19.68 -3.49
CA VAL A 109 -19.69 -20.59 -2.36
C VAL A 109 -21.02 -21.29 -2.18
N ASP A 110 -22.07 -20.56 -2.44
CA ASP A 110 -23.42 -21.09 -2.32
C ASP A 110 -23.70 -22.11 -3.42
#